data_0657bb98d1b43339a6b0ba0d5b85e66c
#
_entry.id   0657bb98d1b43339a6b0ba0d5b85e66c
#
_cell.length_a   1.000
_cell.length_b   1.000
_cell.length_c   1.000
_cell.angle_alpha   90.00
_cell.angle_beta   90.00
_cell.angle_gamma   90.00
#
_symmetry.space_group_name_H-M   'P 1'
#
loop_
_entity.id
_entity.type
_entity.pdbx_description
1 polymer ?
#
loop_
_entity_poly.entity_id
_entity_poly.type
_entity_poly.pdbx_seq_one_letter_code
_entity_poly.pdbx_strand_id
1 'polypeptide(L)'
;MRQFQFKQIEEFDSAYEIFPLLVEDDRGYVIKDYHEETMKKNGIELPLKEVFYTKSKKGVIRAIHFQLVKPQAKLVRCVRGKIFDVIVDLRVNSLTYKKWKGFLLDENSQELYIPHGFGHGYLVLEDSIVSYKCDENFYGEYDSGICWNDPDIDIKWPLEQVDNIILSDKDKSLQTLKEYEQNKNAFRIN
;
A
#
# COMPACT_ATOMS: atom_id res chain seq x y z
N MET A 1 7.04 13.84 -22.24
CA MET A 1 7.45 14.10 -20.83
C MET A 1 6.22 14.33 -19.98
N ARG A 2 6.05 13.58 -18.88
CA ARG A 2 4.99 13.78 -17.86
C ARG A 2 5.65 14.32 -16.59
N GLN A 3 5.14 15.42 -16.05
CA GLN A 3 5.50 15.92 -14.73
C GLN A 3 4.80 15.12 -13.63
N PHE A 4 5.24 15.27 -12.37
CA PHE A 4 4.50 14.73 -11.25
C PHE A 4 3.05 15.25 -11.24
N GLN A 5 2.10 14.34 -11.04
CA GLN A 5 0.70 14.67 -10.84
C GLN A 5 0.21 14.00 -9.56
N PHE A 6 -0.55 14.72 -8.76
CA PHE A 6 -1.08 14.27 -7.48
C PHE A 6 -2.59 14.30 -7.55
N LYS A 7 -3.21 13.17 -7.22
CA LYS A 7 -4.65 13.06 -7.16
C LYS A 7 -5.02 12.46 -5.80
N GLN A 8 -5.69 13.24 -4.97
CA GLN A 8 -6.23 12.73 -3.71
C GLN A 8 -7.22 11.60 -4.01
N ILE A 9 -7.15 10.52 -3.24
CA ILE A 9 -8.11 9.43 -3.35
C ILE A 9 -9.42 9.91 -2.73
N GLU A 10 -10.48 9.96 -3.53
CA GLU A 10 -11.75 10.61 -3.19
C GLU A 10 -12.36 10.10 -1.87
N GLU A 11 -12.20 8.80 -1.59
CA GLU A 11 -12.73 8.17 -0.38
C GLU A 11 -11.93 8.49 0.88
N PHE A 12 -10.69 9.00 0.74
CA PHE A 12 -9.77 9.19 1.86
C PHE A 12 -9.18 10.60 1.89
N ASP A 13 -9.13 11.18 3.07
CA ASP A 13 -8.71 12.56 3.28
C ASP A 13 -7.20 12.80 3.12
N SER A 14 -6.38 11.76 3.12
CA SER A 14 -4.92 11.86 3.23
C SER A 14 -4.12 10.89 2.35
N ALA A 15 -4.77 10.04 1.56
CA ALA A 15 -4.13 9.11 0.63
C ALA A 15 -4.16 9.64 -0.80
N TYR A 16 -3.13 9.33 -1.60
CA TYR A 16 -2.97 9.88 -2.95
C TYR A 16 -2.57 8.83 -3.97
N GLU A 17 -3.12 8.97 -5.18
CA GLU A 17 -2.54 8.45 -6.40
C GLU A 17 -1.51 9.46 -6.90
N ILE A 18 -0.28 9.03 -7.15
CA ILE A 18 0.80 9.89 -7.62
C ILE A 18 1.32 9.34 -8.94
N PHE A 19 1.24 10.14 -9.98
CA PHE A 19 1.83 9.79 -11.27
C PHE A 19 3.26 10.34 -11.31
N PRO A 20 4.28 9.46 -11.36
CA PRO A 20 5.68 9.87 -11.34
C PRO A 20 6.06 10.75 -12.54
N LEU A 21 7.11 11.54 -12.39
CA LEU A 21 7.75 12.19 -13.54
C LEU A 21 8.28 11.11 -14.49
N LEU A 22 7.93 11.23 -15.76
CA LEU A 22 8.36 10.32 -16.83
C LEU A 22 8.94 11.13 -17.98
N VAL A 23 10.14 10.77 -18.39
CA VAL A 23 10.80 11.27 -19.61
C VAL A 23 11.15 10.07 -20.47
N GLU A 24 10.75 10.09 -21.72
CA GLU A 24 10.94 9.01 -22.69
C GLU A 24 11.61 9.52 -23.95
N ASP A 25 12.54 8.77 -24.50
CA ASP A 25 13.20 8.98 -25.78
C ASP A 25 13.56 7.63 -26.45
N ASP A 26 14.31 7.63 -27.56
CA ASP A 26 14.67 6.43 -28.31
C ASP A 26 15.51 5.41 -27.52
N ARG A 27 16.03 5.75 -26.37
CA ARG A 27 16.79 4.86 -25.47
C ARG A 27 15.90 4.14 -24.46
N GLY A 28 14.63 4.55 -24.32
CA GLY A 28 13.67 4.11 -23.30
C GLY A 28 13.20 5.27 -22.44
N TYR A 29 13.04 5.05 -21.13
CA TYR A 29 12.49 6.06 -20.24
C TYR A 29 13.28 6.24 -18.94
N VAL A 30 13.11 7.41 -18.34
CA VAL A 30 13.51 7.71 -16.97
C VAL A 30 12.24 8.00 -16.16
N ILE A 31 12.06 7.27 -15.08
CA ILE A 31 11.03 7.55 -14.09
C ILE A 31 11.70 8.11 -12.83
N LYS A 32 11.20 9.26 -12.37
CA LYS A 32 11.51 9.78 -11.03
C LYS A 32 10.24 9.65 -10.21
N ASP A 33 10.24 8.68 -9.31
CA ASP A 33 9.10 8.29 -8.50
C ASP A 33 9.14 8.86 -7.06
N TYR A 34 10.18 9.63 -6.74
CA TYR A 34 10.27 10.39 -5.49
C TYR A 34 11.12 11.64 -5.67
N HIS A 35 10.63 12.76 -5.14
CA HIS A 35 11.37 14.00 -5.00
C HIS A 35 10.84 14.76 -3.78
N GLU A 36 11.62 14.83 -2.72
CA GLU A 36 11.19 15.31 -1.40
C GLU A 36 10.49 16.67 -1.44
N GLU A 37 11.11 17.68 -2.09
CA GLU A 37 10.51 19.02 -2.19
C GLU A 37 9.18 19.01 -2.96
N THR A 38 9.05 18.18 -4.00
CA THR A 38 7.81 18.07 -4.77
C THR A 38 6.71 17.42 -3.94
N MET A 39 7.03 16.38 -3.16
CA MET A 39 6.09 15.74 -2.23
C MET A 39 5.61 16.76 -1.20
N LYS A 40 6.53 17.46 -0.52
CA LYS A 40 6.22 18.50 0.49
C LYS A 40 5.34 19.63 -0.06
N LYS A 41 5.61 20.12 -1.27
CA LYS A 41 4.80 21.16 -1.94
C LYS A 41 3.35 20.71 -2.19
N ASN A 42 3.11 19.40 -2.26
CA ASN A 42 1.78 18.81 -2.44
C ASN A 42 1.19 18.24 -1.14
N GLY A 43 1.73 18.63 0.01
CA GLY A 43 1.21 18.25 1.32
C GLY A 43 1.57 16.86 1.79
N ILE A 44 2.54 16.19 1.13
CA ILE A 44 3.01 14.85 1.51
C ILE A 44 4.38 14.96 2.18
N GLU A 45 4.40 14.75 3.49
CA GLU A 45 5.62 14.64 4.26
C GLU A 45 6.02 13.15 4.37
N LEU A 46 7.03 12.76 3.62
CA LEU A 46 7.55 11.40 3.59
C LEU A 46 9.10 11.44 3.66
N PRO A 47 9.68 11.75 4.83
CA PRO A 47 11.13 11.69 5.01
C PRO A 47 11.56 10.21 4.97
N LEU A 48 12.26 9.80 3.91
CA LEU A 48 12.60 8.40 3.70
C LEU A 48 13.59 7.89 4.74
N LYS A 49 13.21 6.81 5.44
CA LYS A 49 14.10 6.05 6.33
C LYS A 49 14.45 4.68 5.77
N GLU A 50 13.53 4.08 5.03
CA GLU A 50 13.71 2.75 4.48
C GLU A 50 13.18 2.65 3.05
N VAL A 51 13.92 1.95 2.19
CA VAL A 51 13.51 1.59 0.83
C VAL A 51 13.80 0.12 0.61
N PHE A 52 12.78 -0.63 0.18
CA PHE A 52 12.94 -2.05 -0.13
C PHE A 52 12.03 -2.49 -1.29
N TYR A 53 12.28 -3.70 -1.78
CA TYR A 53 11.53 -4.31 -2.85
C TYR A 53 11.04 -5.69 -2.45
N THR A 54 9.86 -6.04 -2.91
CA THR A 54 9.38 -7.43 -2.86
C THR A 54 9.33 -7.98 -4.27
N LYS A 55 9.73 -9.26 -4.43
CA LYS A 55 9.48 -10.02 -5.65
C LYS A 55 8.50 -11.15 -5.32
N SER A 56 7.43 -11.24 -6.07
CA SER A 56 6.35 -12.20 -5.80
C SER A 56 5.83 -12.83 -7.09
N LYS A 57 5.46 -14.11 -7.02
CA LYS A 57 4.85 -14.86 -8.12
C LYS A 57 3.37 -14.55 -8.20
N LYS A 58 2.76 -14.75 -9.39
CA LYS A 58 1.32 -14.73 -9.59
C LYS A 58 0.60 -15.57 -8.53
N GLY A 59 -0.51 -15.06 -8.00
CA GLY A 59 -1.32 -15.68 -6.97
C GLY A 59 -0.88 -15.38 -5.52
N VAL A 60 0.28 -14.76 -5.31
CA VAL A 60 0.69 -14.33 -3.95
C VAL A 60 -0.22 -13.21 -3.46
N ILE A 61 -0.74 -13.37 -2.24
CA ILE A 61 -1.36 -12.28 -1.47
C ILE A 61 -0.43 -11.92 -0.32
N ARG A 62 -0.19 -10.62 -0.14
CA ARG A 62 0.45 -10.02 1.04
C ARG A 62 -0.52 -9.00 1.61
N ALA A 63 -1.26 -9.37 2.65
CA ALA A 63 -2.36 -8.53 3.13
C ALA A 63 -2.83 -8.94 4.54
N ILE A 64 -3.45 -8.03 5.22
CA ILE A 64 -3.36 -6.55 5.17
C ILE A 64 -2.37 -6.16 6.25
N HIS A 65 -1.26 -5.54 5.86
CA HIS A 65 -0.14 -5.27 6.77
C HIS A 65 -0.07 -3.81 7.20
N PHE A 66 0.34 -3.61 8.43
CA PHE A 66 0.65 -2.31 9.04
C PHE A 66 1.61 -2.51 10.21
N GLN A 67 2.21 -1.41 10.67
CA GLN A 67 3.07 -1.43 11.86
C GLN A 67 2.40 -0.60 12.94
N LEU A 68 2.16 -1.23 14.10
CA LEU A 68 1.66 -0.56 15.31
C LEU A 68 2.78 0.25 15.99
N VAL A 69 2.44 1.10 16.96
CA VAL A 69 3.37 1.88 17.81
C VAL A 69 4.27 2.85 17.03
N LYS A 70 4.93 2.40 15.98
CA LYS A 70 5.71 3.21 15.02
C LYS A 70 5.16 3.01 13.62
N PRO A 71 4.01 3.60 13.30
CA PRO A 71 3.39 3.39 12.01
C PRO A 71 4.26 3.90 10.87
N GLN A 72 4.17 3.25 9.72
CA GLN A 72 4.85 3.65 8.50
C GLN A 72 3.86 4.26 7.52
N ALA A 73 4.12 5.48 7.05
CA ALA A 73 3.58 5.93 5.79
C ALA A 73 4.41 5.33 4.65
N LYS A 74 3.77 5.00 3.55
CA LYS A 74 4.40 4.27 2.45
C LYS A 74 4.10 4.91 1.12
N LEU A 75 5.10 4.94 0.25
CA LEU A 75 4.93 5.17 -1.17
C LEU A 75 5.17 3.84 -1.87
N VAL A 76 4.14 3.31 -2.54
CA VAL A 76 4.13 1.96 -3.13
C VAL A 76 4.00 2.05 -4.63
N ARG A 77 4.88 1.35 -5.36
CA ARG A 77 4.86 1.29 -6.82
C ARG A 77 5.11 -0.12 -7.33
N CYS A 78 4.29 -0.58 -8.27
CA CYS A 78 4.61 -1.77 -9.06
C CYS A 78 5.64 -1.38 -10.12
N VAL A 79 6.87 -1.89 -10.01
CA VAL A 79 7.95 -1.57 -10.97
C VAL A 79 8.09 -2.60 -12.07
N ARG A 80 7.45 -3.76 -11.91
CA ARG A 80 7.35 -4.82 -12.91
C ARG A 80 6.16 -5.73 -12.62
N GLY A 81 5.50 -6.20 -13.68
CA GLY A 81 4.35 -7.10 -13.58
C GLY A 81 3.06 -6.36 -13.29
N LYS A 82 2.12 -7.01 -12.61
CA LYS A 82 0.79 -6.44 -12.34
C LYS A 82 0.25 -6.93 -11.00
N ILE A 83 -0.29 -6.02 -10.24
CA ILE A 83 -0.91 -6.30 -8.94
C ILE A 83 -2.28 -5.63 -8.81
N PHE A 84 -3.15 -6.23 -8.00
CA PHE A 84 -4.31 -5.54 -7.44
C PHE A 84 -3.94 -5.10 -6.03
N ASP A 85 -3.67 -3.82 -5.88
CA ASP A 85 -3.22 -3.18 -4.64
C ASP A 85 -4.42 -2.67 -3.85
N VAL A 86 -4.39 -2.80 -2.54
CA VAL A 86 -5.51 -2.42 -1.65
C VAL A 86 -5.01 -1.63 -0.46
N ILE A 87 -5.67 -0.53 -0.19
CA ILE A 87 -5.51 0.26 1.03
C ILE A 87 -6.81 0.25 1.84
N VAL A 88 -6.68 0.19 3.16
CA VAL A 88 -7.81 0.12 4.11
C VAL A 88 -7.60 1.15 5.20
N ASP A 89 -8.58 2.01 5.47
CA ASP A 89 -8.53 2.90 6.64
C ASP A 89 -8.79 2.10 7.93
N LEU A 90 -7.77 2.00 8.77
CA LEU A 90 -7.82 1.27 10.04
C LEU A 90 -7.88 2.21 11.27
N ARG A 91 -8.09 3.49 11.09
CA ARG A 91 -8.23 4.48 12.16
C ARG A 91 -9.64 4.38 12.76
N VAL A 92 -9.77 3.72 13.90
CA VAL A 92 -11.06 3.28 14.50
C VAL A 92 -12.12 4.39 14.65
N ASN A 93 -11.69 5.65 14.83
CA ASN A 93 -12.60 6.81 14.95
C ASN A 93 -12.66 7.68 13.67
N SER A 94 -12.14 7.18 12.53
CA SER A 94 -12.27 7.83 11.23
C SER A 94 -13.69 7.69 10.67
N LEU A 95 -14.15 8.68 9.92
CA LEU A 95 -15.39 8.59 9.14
C LEU A 95 -15.32 7.57 7.99
N THR A 96 -14.10 7.19 7.62
CA THR A 96 -13.81 6.20 6.57
C THR A 96 -13.28 4.88 7.14
N TYR A 97 -13.39 4.67 8.45
CA TYR A 97 -13.00 3.43 9.11
C TYR A 97 -13.60 2.20 8.40
N LYS A 98 -12.78 1.17 8.18
CA LYS A 98 -13.08 -0.07 7.43
C LYS A 98 -13.28 0.12 5.92
N LYS A 99 -13.39 1.33 5.41
CA LYS A 99 -13.45 1.52 3.97
C LYS A 99 -12.13 1.12 3.35
N TRP A 100 -12.22 0.49 2.20
CA TRP A 100 -11.06 0.09 1.40
C TRP A 100 -11.21 0.54 -0.04
N LYS A 101 -10.09 0.66 -0.74
CA LYS A 101 -10.06 0.89 -2.19
C LYS A 101 -8.99 0.04 -2.83
N GLY A 102 -9.33 -0.55 -3.98
CA GLY A 102 -8.44 -1.34 -4.81
C GLY A 102 -7.98 -0.61 -6.06
N PHE A 103 -6.75 -0.86 -6.47
CA PHE A 103 -6.10 -0.27 -7.63
C PHE A 103 -5.40 -1.35 -8.46
N LEU A 104 -5.54 -1.28 -9.78
CA LEU A 104 -4.68 -2.06 -10.66
C LEU A 104 -3.40 -1.28 -10.89
N LEU A 105 -2.26 -1.84 -10.48
CA LEU A 105 -0.95 -1.24 -10.66
C LEU A 105 -0.07 -2.13 -11.52
N ASP A 106 0.63 -1.50 -12.47
CA ASP A 106 1.70 -2.07 -13.28
C ASP A 106 2.87 -1.09 -13.39
N GLU A 107 3.87 -1.40 -14.21
CA GLU A 107 5.06 -0.56 -14.35
C GLU A 107 4.78 0.85 -14.93
N ASN A 108 3.64 1.03 -15.63
CA ASN A 108 3.24 2.28 -16.27
C ASN A 108 2.23 3.09 -15.44
N SER A 109 1.72 2.49 -14.37
CA SER A 109 0.67 3.07 -13.53
C SER A 109 1.20 4.15 -12.58
N GLN A 110 0.28 4.71 -11.82
CA GLN A 110 0.57 5.54 -10.66
C GLN A 110 1.24 4.73 -9.53
N GLU A 111 1.78 5.42 -8.58
CA GLU A 111 2.13 4.91 -7.26
C GLU A 111 1.11 5.39 -6.23
N LEU A 112 1.05 4.73 -5.09
CA LEU A 112 0.12 5.07 -4.01
C LEU A 112 0.88 5.62 -2.82
N TYR A 113 0.50 6.81 -2.36
CA TYR A 113 0.87 7.29 -1.05
C TYR A 113 -0.17 6.84 -0.03
N ILE A 114 0.28 6.05 0.93
CA ILE A 114 -0.52 5.41 1.98
C ILE A 114 -0.07 6.01 3.31
N PRO A 115 -0.89 6.85 3.97
CA PRO A 115 -0.51 7.52 5.20
C PRO A 115 -0.54 6.59 6.41
N HIS A 116 -0.05 7.09 7.56
CA HIS A 116 -0.18 6.40 8.83
C HIS A 116 -1.64 6.04 9.15
N GLY A 117 -1.85 4.90 9.77
CA GLY A 117 -3.16 4.42 10.18
C GLY A 117 -3.93 3.66 9.10
N PHE A 118 -3.31 3.47 7.94
CA PHE A 118 -3.86 2.60 6.90
C PHE A 118 -3.20 1.22 6.91
N GLY A 119 -4.00 0.20 6.62
CA GLY A 119 -3.52 -1.11 6.24
C GLY A 119 -3.29 -1.20 4.74
N HIS A 120 -2.32 -2.01 4.33
CA HIS A 120 -1.93 -2.18 2.94
C HIS A 120 -1.76 -3.64 2.59
N GLY A 121 -2.16 -4.01 1.39
CA GLY A 121 -1.93 -5.34 0.85
C GLY A 121 -2.14 -5.40 -0.66
N TYR A 122 -1.74 -6.51 -1.27
CA TYR A 122 -1.97 -6.71 -2.70
C TYR A 122 -2.06 -8.20 -3.07
N LEU A 123 -2.79 -8.45 -4.16
CA LEU A 123 -2.81 -9.71 -4.90
C LEU A 123 -1.96 -9.56 -6.17
N VAL A 124 -1.05 -10.50 -6.39
CA VAL A 124 -0.18 -10.54 -7.58
C VAL A 124 -0.93 -11.18 -8.75
N LEU A 125 -1.20 -10.40 -9.79
CA LEU A 125 -1.89 -10.85 -11.01
C LEU A 125 -0.91 -11.36 -12.08
N GLU A 126 0.33 -10.82 -12.08
CA GLU A 126 1.46 -11.28 -12.89
C GLU A 126 2.72 -11.22 -12.03
N ASP A 127 3.71 -12.08 -12.26
CA ASP A 127 4.98 -12.07 -11.50
C ASP A 127 5.52 -10.65 -11.36
N SER A 128 5.58 -10.15 -10.13
CA SER A 128 5.75 -8.72 -9.89
C SER A 128 6.94 -8.39 -9.00
N ILE A 129 7.44 -7.17 -9.19
CA ILE A 129 8.35 -6.48 -8.28
C ILE A 129 7.65 -5.20 -7.80
N VAL A 130 7.50 -5.07 -6.50
CA VAL A 130 6.87 -3.91 -5.85
C VAL A 130 7.90 -3.17 -5.00
N SER A 131 8.03 -1.87 -5.23
CA SER A 131 8.90 -0.94 -4.50
C SER A 131 8.13 -0.30 -3.35
N TYR A 132 8.79 -0.18 -2.22
CA TYR A 132 8.31 0.52 -1.04
C TYR A 132 9.30 1.58 -0.61
N LYS A 133 8.81 2.76 -0.29
CA LYS A 133 9.56 3.84 0.34
C LYS A 133 8.80 4.23 1.60
N CYS A 134 9.44 4.16 2.76
CA CYS A 134 8.80 4.32 4.06
C CYS A 134 9.46 5.45 4.87
N ASP A 135 8.65 6.17 5.65
CA ASP A 135 9.11 7.23 6.54
C ASP A 135 9.56 6.74 7.92
N GLU A 136 9.35 5.44 8.21
CA GLU A 136 9.85 4.80 9.42
C GLU A 136 10.50 3.46 9.09
N ASN A 137 11.44 3.02 9.92
CA ASN A 137 12.09 1.71 9.81
C ASN A 137 11.10 0.58 10.11
N PHE A 138 11.35 -0.59 9.58
CA PHE A 138 10.63 -1.79 9.95
C PHE A 138 11.06 -2.28 11.34
N TYR A 139 10.07 -2.54 12.19
CA TYR A 139 10.25 -3.13 13.52
C TYR A 139 9.39 -4.38 13.65
N GLY A 140 10.04 -5.54 13.65
CA GLY A 140 9.34 -6.83 13.67
C GLY A 140 8.42 -7.03 14.87
N GLU A 141 8.74 -6.42 16.02
CA GLU A 141 7.90 -6.47 17.22
C GLU A 141 6.61 -5.64 17.13
N TYR A 142 6.53 -4.71 16.18
CA TYR A 142 5.34 -3.88 15.92
C TYR A 142 4.62 -4.26 14.64
N ASP A 143 5.19 -5.21 13.89
CA ASP A 143 4.61 -5.69 12.65
C ASP A 143 3.32 -6.47 12.92
N SER A 144 2.25 -6.08 12.29
CA SER A 144 0.91 -6.60 12.49
C SER A 144 0.12 -6.63 11.17
N GLY A 145 -1.07 -7.15 11.24
CA GLY A 145 -1.95 -7.18 10.07
C GLY A 145 -3.34 -7.71 10.41
N ILE A 146 -4.23 -7.64 9.44
CA ILE A 146 -5.57 -8.24 9.47
C ILE A 146 -5.63 -9.26 8.34
N CYS A 147 -6.31 -10.39 8.57
CA CYS A 147 -6.42 -11.44 7.56
C CYS A 147 -7.03 -10.89 6.26
N TRP A 148 -6.46 -11.31 5.13
CA TRP A 148 -6.79 -10.81 3.79
C TRP A 148 -8.27 -10.97 3.40
N ASN A 149 -8.96 -11.95 3.98
CA ASN A 149 -10.36 -12.30 3.73
C ASN A 149 -11.28 -11.98 4.92
N ASP A 150 -10.92 -10.99 5.74
CA ASP A 150 -11.74 -10.57 6.88
C ASP A 150 -13.14 -10.17 6.40
N PRO A 151 -14.22 -10.78 6.98
CA PRO A 151 -15.58 -10.56 6.52
C PRO A 151 -16.14 -9.17 6.87
N ASP A 152 -15.56 -8.48 7.86
CA ASP A 152 -16.01 -7.15 8.28
C ASP A 152 -15.39 -6.04 7.42
N ILE A 153 -14.27 -6.32 6.73
CA ILE A 153 -13.69 -5.43 5.70
C ILE A 153 -14.25 -5.79 4.31
N ASP A 154 -14.41 -7.10 4.03
CA ASP A 154 -15.01 -7.65 2.82
C ASP A 154 -14.35 -7.16 1.51
N ILE A 155 -13.01 -7.22 1.45
CA ILE A 155 -12.26 -6.84 0.24
C ILE A 155 -12.63 -7.76 -0.92
N LYS A 156 -13.00 -7.17 -2.05
CA LYS A 156 -13.34 -7.90 -3.28
C LYS A 156 -12.09 -8.13 -4.13
N TRP A 157 -11.26 -9.07 -3.69
CA TRP A 157 -10.09 -9.50 -4.45
C TRP A 157 -10.51 -10.13 -5.78
N PRO A 158 -9.86 -9.82 -6.91
CA PRO A 158 -10.14 -10.43 -8.22
C PRO A 158 -9.53 -11.84 -8.31
N LEU A 159 -10.02 -12.77 -7.47
CA LEU A 159 -9.46 -14.12 -7.33
C LEU A 159 -9.64 -14.96 -8.58
N GLU A 160 -10.59 -14.64 -9.42
CA GLU A 160 -10.83 -15.29 -10.71
C GLU A 160 -9.69 -15.07 -11.72
N GLN A 161 -8.78 -14.13 -11.46
CA GLN A 161 -7.63 -13.83 -12.31
C GLN A 161 -6.38 -14.66 -11.97
N VAL A 162 -6.46 -15.49 -10.93
CA VAL A 162 -5.36 -16.34 -10.49
C VAL A 162 -5.81 -17.78 -10.30
N ASP A 163 -4.92 -18.74 -10.60
CA ASP A 163 -5.26 -20.16 -10.50
C ASP A 163 -5.22 -20.65 -9.04
N ASN A 164 -4.31 -20.10 -8.25
CA ASN A 164 -4.09 -20.48 -6.85
C ASN A 164 -3.70 -19.26 -6.02
N ILE A 165 -4.11 -19.27 -4.75
CA ILE A 165 -3.69 -18.28 -3.75
C ILE A 165 -2.48 -18.82 -3.01
N ILE A 166 -1.44 -18.00 -2.88
CA ILE A 166 -0.21 -18.31 -2.15
C ILE A 166 -0.08 -17.31 -0.99
N LEU A 167 -0.08 -17.85 0.23
CA LEU A 167 0.06 -17.09 1.47
C LEU A 167 1.30 -17.53 2.24
N SER A 168 1.99 -16.62 2.90
CA SER A 168 2.96 -16.97 3.93
C SER A 168 2.27 -17.55 5.17
N ASP A 169 3.02 -18.25 6.02
CA ASP A 169 2.46 -18.74 7.28
C ASP A 169 2.04 -17.58 8.21
N LYS A 170 2.73 -16.46 8.12
CA LYS A 170 2.33 -15.23 8.81
C LYS A 170 0.96 -14.73 8.30
N ASP A 171 0.78 -14.60 6.98
CA ASP A 171 -0.49 -14.10 6.40
C ASP A 171 -1.68 -15.01 6.74
N LYS A 172 -1.45 -16.32 6.90
CA LYS A 172 -2.48 -17.27 7.32
C LYS A 172 -2.90 -17.11 8.79
N SER A 173 -2.03 -16.54 9.62
CA SER A 173 -2.21 -16.40 11.07
C SER A 173 -2.51 -14.98 11.54
N LEU A 174 -2.76 -14.05 10.61
CA LEU A 174 -3.12 -12.68 10.96
C LEU A 174 -4.45 -12.62 11.69
N GLN A 175 -4.56 -11.66 12.60
CA GLN A 175 -5.76 -11.41 13.40
C GLN A 175 -6.95 -10.96 12.54
N THR A 176 -8.14 -11.06 13.10
CA THR A 176 -9.36 -10.47 12.54
C THR A 176 -9.42 -8.97 12.84
N LEU A 177 -10.30 -8.25 12.11
CA LEU A 177 -10.59 -6.84 12.41
C LEU A 177 -11.14 -6.65 13.84
N LYS A 178 -11.99 -7.57 14.32
CA LYS A 178 -12.53 -7.53 15.68
C LYS A 178 -11.45 -7.63 16.77
N GLU A 179 -10.46 -8.48 16.55
CA GLU A 179 -9.31 -8.59 17.46
C GLU A 179 -8.44 -7.33 17.41
N TYR A 180 -8.25 -6.75 16.22
CA TYR A 180 -7.57 -5.47 16.06
C TYR A 180 -8.28 -4.33 16.82
N GLU A 181 -9.60 -4.24 16.77
CA GLU A 181 -10.41 -3.23 17.47
C GLU A 181 -10.19 -3.25 19.00
N GLN A 182 -9.93 -4.43 19.55
CA GLN A 182 -9.65 -4.64 20.98
C GLN A 182 -8.21 -4.29 21.37
N ASN A 183 -7.32 -4.11 20.38
CA ASN A 183 -5.92 -3.77 20.65
C ASN A 183 -5.81 -2.31 21.13
N LYS A 184 -5.16 -2.12 22.30
CA LYS A 184 -4.92 -0.77 22.85
C LYS A 184 -4.12 0.15 21.93
N ASN A 185 -3.32 -0.43 21.04
CA ASN A 185 -2.50 0.27 20.06
C ASN A 185 -3.20 0.39 18.68
N ALA A 186 -4.47 0.01 18.56
CA ALA A 186 -5.23 0.25 17.33
C ALA A 186 -5.19 1.73 16.94
N PHE A 187 -5.07 2.03 15.67
CA PHE A 187 -4.94 3.41 15.18
C PHE A 187 -6.19 4.24 15.54
N ARG A 188 -5.96 5.48 15.97
CA ARG A 188 -7.02 6.47 16.26
C ARG A 188 -6.59 7.84 15.73
N ILE A 189 -7.54 8.61 15.27
CA ILE A 189 -7.34 10.04 14.98
C ILE A 189 -7.39 10.77 16.32
N ASN A 190 -6.40 11.61 16.58
CA ASN A 190 -6.33 12.48 17.77
C ASN A 190 -7.25 13.69 17.60
#